data_697c6c34a7a3d70bdbf6e20c7bbef98f
#
_entry.id   697c6c34a7a3d70bdbf6e20c7bbef98f
#
_cell.length_a   1.000
_cell.length_b   1.000
_cell.length_c   1.000
_cell.angle_alpha   90.00
_cell.angle_beta   90.00
_cell.angle_gamma   90.00
#
_symmetry.space_group_name_H-M   'P 1'
#
loop_
_entity.id
_entity.type
_entity.pdbx_description
1 polymer ?
#
loop_
_entity_poly.entity_id
_entity_poly.type
_entity_poly.pdbx_seq_one_letter_code
_entity_poly.pdbx_strand_id
1 'polypeptide(L)'
;MNASEEQDVCRESVYERLFVSLAPALRNFLLFKFRDQERAEDMVQEAFFVMWQNCKKVTPALAKAYLFKVAQNQFLKLIDKDKVRQKHLNLQTTRQDNESPEYAMEYNEFEATIMSAIEQLPDGQREVFLLNRIEKKTYAEIADMLEVSVKAVEKRMHKALVKLRKICKEI
;
A
#
# COMPACT_ATOMS: atom_id res chain seq x y z
N MET A 1 -7.73 -28.70 -19.80
CA MET A 1 -6.80 -27.65 -19.28
C MET A 1 -6.25 -28.19 -17.98
N ASN A 2 -4.92 -28.41 -17.91
CA ASN A 2 -4.30 -29.04 -16.74
C ASN A 2 -4.22 -28.05 -15.57
N ALA A 3 -4.56 -28.49 -14.35
CA ALA A 3 -4.50 -27.69 -13.14
C ALA A 3 -3.11 -27.06 -12.86
N SER A 4 -2.04 -27.64 -13.40
CA SER A 4 -0.68 -27.07 -13.35
C SER A 4 -0.50 -25.83 -14.25
N GLU A 5 -1.31 -25.70 -15.26
CA GLU A 5 -1.24 -24.57 -16.20
C GLU A 5 -1.91 -23.30 -15.67
N GLU A 6 -2.88 -23.42 -14.80
CA GLU A 6 -3.56 -22.31 -14.12
C GLU A 6 -2.73 -21.72 -12.96
N GLN A 7 -1.67 -22.39 -12.54
CA GLN A 7 -0.81 -21.98 -11.45
C GLN A 7 0.51 -21.34 -11.89
N ASP A 8 0.76 -21.21 -13.19
CA ASP A 8 1.99 -20.64 -13.72
C ASP A 8 1.83 -19.15 -14.00
N VAL A 9 2.41 -18.30 -13.14
CA VAL A 9 2.40 -16.83 -13.26
C VAL A 9 3.16 -16.36 -14.51
N CYS A 10 4.05 -17.17 -15.09
CA CYS A 10 4.74 -16.85 -16.34
C CYS A 10 3.85 -16.93 -17.58
N ARG A 11 2.64 -17.43 -17.46
CA ARG A 11 1.66 -17.43 -18.56
C ARG A 11 0.97 -16.08 -18.63
N GLU A 12 0.93 -15.50 -19.80
CA GLU A 12 0.30 -14.20 -20.05
C GLU A 12 -1.14 -14.14 -19.54
N SER A 13 -1.96 -15.16 -19.80
CA SER A 13 -3.36 -15.22 -19.35
C SER A 13 -3.53 -15.29 -17.82
N VAL A 14 -2.57 -15.90 -17.11
CA VAL A 14 -2.58 -15.94 -15.63
C VAL A 14 -2.11 -14.61 -15.09
N TYR A 15 -1.07 -14.04 -15.66
CA TYR A 15 -0.53 -12.74 -15.30
C TYR A 15 -1.56 -11.63 -15.51
N GLU A 16 -2.21 -11.58 -16.67
CA GLU A 16 -3.27 -10.61 -16.97
C GLU A 16 -4.42 -10.68 -15.96
N ARG A 17 -4.88 -11.89 -15.62
CA ARG A 17 -5.91 -12.12 -14.62
C ARG A 17 -5.49 -11.60 -13.24
N LEU A 18 -4.23 -11.84 -12.84
CA LEU A 18 -3.67 -11.31 -11.60
C LEU A 18 -3.56 -9.79 -11.63
N PHE A 19 -3.15 -9.22 -12.77
CA PHE A 19 -3.09 -7.77 -12.94
C PHE A 19 -4.46 -7.13 -12.75
N VAL A 20 -5.46 -7.58 -13.50
CA VAL A 20 -6.83 -7.05 -13.41
C VAL A 20 -7.41 -7.16 -11.99
N SER A 21 -7.13 -8.27 -11.30
CA SER A 21 -7.69 -8.51 -9.96
C SER A 21 -6.94 -7.80 -8.83
N LEU A 22 -5.62 -7.61 -8.93
CA LEU A 22 -4.78 -7.13 -7.82
C LEU A 22 -4.31 -5.68 -7.99
N ALA A 23 -4.19 -5.17 -9.23
CA ALA A 23 -3.71 -3.82 -9.47
C ALA A 23 -4.56 -2.73 -8.81
N PRO A 24 -5.91 -2.80 -8.80
CA PRO A 24 -6.73 -1.79 -8.12
C PRO A 24 -6.48 -1.73 -6.62
N ALA A 25 -6.37 -2.89 -5.97
CA ALA A 25 -6.11 -2.96 -4.53
C ALA A 25 -4.72 -2.42 -4.17
N LEU A 26 -3.70 -2.81 -4.94
CA LEU A 26 -2.33 -2.32 -4.76
C LEU A 26 -2.23 -0.82 -5.01
N ARG A 27 -2.90 -0.32 -6.07
CA ARG A 27 -2.96 1.11 -6.40
C ARG A 27 -3.58 1.92 -5.27
N ASN A 28 -4.74 1.51 -4.76
CA ASN A 28 -5.40 2.20 -3.66
C ASN A 28 -4.51 2.24 -2.41
N PHE A 29 -3.86 1.13 -2.06
CA PHE A 29 -2.91 1.08 -0.96
C PHE A 29 -1.75 2.07 -1.15
N LEU A 30 -1.17 2.11 -2.35
CA LEU A 30 -0.05 2.99 -2.66
C LEU A 30 -0.49 4.47 -2.74
N LEU A 31 -1.68 4.75 -3.26
CA LEU A 31 -2.25 6.09 -3.30
C LEU A 31 -2.40 6.67 -1.88
N PHE A 32 -2.97 5.89 -0.95
CA PHE A 32 -3.04 6.28 0.46
C PHE A 32 -1.67 6.49 1.11
N LYS A 33 -0.66 5.78 0.62
CA LYS A 33 0.70 5.83 1.15
C LYS A 33 1.48 7.02 0.63
N PHE A 34 1.42 7.27 -0.67
CA PHE A 34 2.17 8.33 -1.35
C PHE A 34 1.43 9.66 -1.37
N ARG A 35 0.10 9.66 -1.36
CA ARG A 35 -0.74 10.84 -1.65
C ARG A 35 -0.41 11.48 -3.01
N ASP A 36 0.02 10.67 -3.95
CA ASP A 36 0.46 11.04 -5.27
C ASP A 36 0.06 9.92 -6.23
N GLN A 37 -0.83 10.24 -7.16
CA GLN A 37 -1.41 9.25 -8.08
C GLN A 37 -0.37 8.74 -9.06
N GLU A 38 0.45 9.62 -9.63
CA GLU A 38 1.46 9.26 -10.62
C GLU A 38 2.48 8.30 -10.02
N ARG A 39 2.98 8.62 -8.83
CA ARG A 39 3.89 7.73 -8.09
C ARG A 39 3.26 6.41 -7.70
N ALA A 40 1.98 6.42 -7.33
CA ALA A 40 1.27 5.18 -6.99
C ALA A 40 1.12 4.27 -8.22
N GLU A 41 0.80 4.84 -9.38
CA GLU A 41 0.68 4.10 -10.64
C GLU A 41 2.03 3.54 -11.12
N ASP A 42 3.08 4.34 -11.07
CA ASP A 42 4.45 3.89 -11.39
C ASP A 42 4.88 2.71 -10.52
N MET A 43 4.59 2.79 -9.22
CA MET A 43 4.91 1.71 -8.28
C MET A 43 4.11 0.44 -8.52
N VAL A 44 2.85 0.55 -8.94
CA VAL A 44 2.05 -0.62 -9.35
C VAL A 44 2.71 -1.29 -10.55
N GLN A 45 3.03 -0.52 -11.58
CA GLN A 45 3.67 -1.05 -12.80
C GLN A 45 5.00 -1.73 -12.47
N GLU A 46 5.85 -1.08 -11.70
CA GLU A 46 7.14 -1.60 -11.29
C GLU A 46 7.01 -2.89 -10.45
N ALA A 47 6.05 -2.95 -9.51
CA ALA A 47 5.82 -4.14 -8.70
C ALA A 47 5.38 -5.33 -9.57
N PHE A 48 4.51 -5.11 -10.55
CA PHE A 48 4.08 -6.14 -11.49
C PHE A 48 5.22 -6.54 -12.44
N PHE A 49 6.04 -5.61 -12.90
CA PHE A 49 7.23 -5.90 -13.69
C PHE A 49 8.21 -6.79 -12.94
N VAL A 50 8.50 -6.48 -11.67
CA VAL A 50 9.34 -7.32 -10.81
C VAL A 50 8.72 -8.71 -10.60
N MET A 51 7.41 -8.80 -10.44
CA MET A 51 6.72 -10.09 -10.36
C MET A 51 6.86 -10.90 -11.65
N TRP A 52 6.76 -10.27 -12.82
CA TRP A 52 6.97 -10.92 -14.11
C TRP A 52 8.39 -11.46 -14.26
N GLN A 53 9.40 -10.67 -13.91
CA GLN A 53 10.80 -11.13 -13.92
C GLN A 53 11.05 -12.33 -13.01
N ASN A 54 10.26 -12.47 -11.94
CA ASN A 54 10.36 -13.54 -10.96
C ASN A 54 9.21 -14.56 -11.03
N CYS A 55 8.48 -14.59 -12.12
CA CYS A 55 7.25 -15.37 -12.29
C CYS A 55 7.40 -16.86 -11.95
N LYS A 56 8.58 -17.45 -12.21
CA LYS A 56 8.90 -18.86 -11.88
C LYS A 56 8.95 -19.15 -10.38
N LYS A 57 9.10 -18.10 -9.54
CA LYS A 57 9.23 -18.21 -8.07
C LYS A 57 7.94 -17.82 -7.36
N VAL A 58 6.96 -17.30 -8.08
CA VAL A 58 5.71 -16.78 -7.52
C VAL A 58 4.56 -17.65 -7.99
N THR A 59 3.75 -18.14 -7.05
CA THR A 59 2.48 -18.80 -7.38
C THR A 59 1.32 -17.80 -7.34
N PRO A 60 0.20 -18.03 -8.04
CA PRO A 60 -0.96 -17.14 -7.99
C PRO A 60 -1.47 -16.88 -6.57
N ALA A 61 -1.42 -17.90 -5.69
CA ALA A 61 -1.82 -17.78 -4.30
C ALA A 61 -0.93 -16.80 -3.49
N LEU A 62 0.36 -16.69 -3.85
CA LEU A 62 1.32 -15.81 -3.19
C LEU A 62 1.47 -14.46 -3.90
N ALA A 63 0.93 -14.30 -5.12
CA ALA A 63 1.11 -13.10 -5.94
C ALA A 63 0.72 -11.82 -5.20
N LYS A 64 -0.40 -11.82 -4.48
CA LYS A 64 -0.85 -10.65 -3.70
C LYS A 64 0.19 -10.25 -2.65
N ALA A 65 0.62 -11.18 -1.80
CA ALA A 65 1.62 -10.91 -0.75
C ALA A 65 2.95 -10.45 -1.36
N TYR A 66 3.37 -11.09 -2.45
CA TYR A 66 4.59 -10.75 -3.16
C TYR A 66 4.56 -9.32 -3.71
N LEU A 67 3.48 -8.91 -4.39
CA LEU A 67 3.32 -7.56 -4.94
C LEU A 67 3.37 -6.48 -3.87
N PHE A 68 2.64 -6.69 -2.76
CA PHE A 68 2.65 -5.73 -1.64
C PHE A 68 4.04 -5.65 -0.99
N LYS A 69 4.75 -6.77 -0.83
CA LYS A 69 6.13 -6.77 -0.31
C LYS A 69 7.10 -6.04 -1.24
N VAL A 70 7.01 -6.29 -2.56
CA VAL A 70 7.84 -5.59 -3.56
C VAL A 70 7.58 -4.08 -3.50
N ALA A 71 6.32 -3.66 -3.54
CA ALA A 71 5.94 -2.26 -3.48
C ALA A 71 6.41 -1.59 -2.17
N GLN A 72 6.30 -2.30 -1.05
CA GLN A 72 6.79 -1.83 0.25
C GLN A 72 8.31 -1.60 0.24
N ASN A 73 9.07 -2.56 -0.27
CA ASN A 73 10.53 -2.46 -0.32
C ASN A 73 11.00 -1.32 -1.25
N GLN A 74 10.29 -1.11 -2.36
CA GLN A 74 10.56 0.02 -3.27
C GLN A 74 10.27 1.35 -2.58
N PHE A 75 9.17 1.47 -1.85
CA PHE A 75 8.83 2.64 -1.07
C PHE A 75 9.91 3.00 -0.04
N LEU A 76 10.39 2.02 0.73
CA LEU A 76 11.46 2.25 1.70
C LEU A 76 12.75 2.76 1.03
N LYS A 77 13.11 2.19 -0.12
CA LYS A 77 14.27 2.64 -0.90
C LYS A 77 14.13 4.09 -1.38
N LEU A 78 12.93 4.51 -1.76
CA LEU A 78 12.67 5.90 -2.18
C LEU A 78 12.80 6.85 -1.00
N ILE A 79 12.23 6.54 0.15
CA ILE A 79 12.37 7.37 1.36
C ILE A 79 13.83 7.50 1.76
N ASP A 80 14.60 6.42 1.71
CA ASP A 80 16.02 6.47 2.06
C ASP A 80 16.82 7.31 1.06
N LYS A 81 16.51 7.23 -0.23
CA LYS A 81 17.10 8.13 -1.26
C LYS A 81 16.76 9.58 -0.99
N ASP A 82 15.50 9.88 -0.67
CA ASP A 82 15.06 11.26 -0.39
C ASP A 82 15.71 11.82 0.88
N LYS A 83 15.88 11.00 1.93
CA LYS A 83 16.62 11.40 3.15
C LYS A 83 18.09 11.69 2.85
N VAL A 84 18.75 10.88 2.04
CA VAL A 84 20.15 11.10 1.63
C VAL A 84 20.24 12.37 0.79
N ARG A 85 19.32 12.59 -0.16
CA ARG A 85 19.26 13.78 -0.99
C ARG A 85 19.02 15.05 -0.17
N GLN A 86 18.12 15.02 0.82
CA GLN A 86 17.86 16.14 1.74
C GLN A 86 19.08 16.46 2.61
N LYS A 87 19.83 15.47 3.07
CA LYS A 87 21.09 15.69 3.79
C LYS A 87 22.15 16.40 2.94
N HIS A 88 22.19 16.13 1.64
CA HIS A 88 23.13 16.76 0.72
C HIS A 88 22.71 18.14 0.26
N LEU A 89 21.41 18.46 0.27
CA LEU A 89 20.89 19.71 -0.30
C LEU A 89 20.72 20.85 0.73
N ASN A 90 20.87 20.59 2.03
CA ASN A 90 20.72 21.62 3.10
C ASN A 90 19.53 22.58 2.89
N LEU A 91 18.47 22.14 2.24
CA LEU A 91 17.32 22.95 1.89
C LEU A 91 16.14 22.56 2.78
N GLN A 92 15.72 23.49 3.60
CA GLN A 92 14.40 23.53 4.19
C GLN A 92 13.37 23.42 3.05
N THR A 93 12.81 22.26 2.85
CA THR A 93 11.60 22.11 2.05
C THR A 93 10.46 21.79 2.99
N THR A 94 9.65 22.79 3.19
CA THR A 94 8.25 22.72 3.62
C THR A 94 7.61 21.49 2.98
N ARG A 95 6.93 20.67 3.81
CA ARG A 95 5.99 19.68 3.33
C ARG A 95 5.05 20.37 2.36
N GLN A 96 5.15 20.05 1.08
CA GLN A 96 4.09 20.36 0.15
C GLN A 96 2.91 19.45 0.53
N ASP A 97 1.88 20.06 1.06
CA ASP A 97 0.53 19.52 1.03
C ASP A 97 0.14 19.48 -0.46
N ASN A 98 0.38 18.32 -1.09
CA ASN A 98 -0.20 18.05 -2.39
C ASN A 98 -1.68 17.80 -2.16
N GLU A 99 -2.47 18.81 -2.46
CA GLU A 99 -3.90 18.71 -2.60
C GLU A 99 -4.20 17.53 -3.56
N SER A 100 -4.96 16.58 -3.05
CA SER A 100 -5.43 15.42 -3.79
C SER A 100 -6.27 15.88 -4.96
N PRO A 101 -6.07 15.37 -6.20
CA PRO A 101 -6.98 15.65 -7.28
C PRO A 101 -8.37 15.13 -6.93
N GLU A 102 -9.37 15.98 -7.19
CA GLU A 102 -10.79 15.68 -7.08
C GLU A 102 -11.14 14.39 -7.84
N TYR A 103 -11.18 13.28 -7.14
CA TYR A 103 -11.98 12.17 -7.60
C TYR A 103 -13.44 12.51 -7.33
N ALA A 104 -14.14 12.95 -8.36
CA ALA A 104 -15.58 13.09 -8.38
C ALA A 104 -16.24 11.71 -8.23
N MET A 105 -16.33 11.22 -7.02
CA MET A 105 -17.36 10.30 -6.59
C MET A 105 -18.19 11.05 -5.55
N GLU A 106 -19.50 11.02 -5.69
CA GLU A 106 -20.45 11.46 -4.66
C GLU A 106 -20.26 10.57 -3.41
N TYR A 107 -19.24 10.87 -2.64
CA TYR A 107 -19.07 10.30 -1.31
C TYR A 107 -20.03 10.99 -0.36
N ASN A 108 -20.80 10.20 0.36
CA ASN A 108 -21.54 10.66 1.53
C ASN A 108 -20.55 11.39 2.46
N GLU A 109 -20.94 12.52 3.06
CA GLU A 109 -20.08 13.33 3.97
C GLU A 109 -19.38 12.50 5.04
N PHE A 110 -20.03 11.43 5.49
CA PHE A 110 -19.47 10.48 6.43
C PHE A 110 -18.27 9.69 5.86
N GLU A 111 -18.33 9.27 4.60
CA GLU A 111 -17.22 8.58 3.95
C GLU A 111 -16.04 9.51 3.75
N ALA A 112 -16.27 10.74 3.32
CA ALA A 112 -15.24 11.76 3.18
C ALA A 112 -14.53 12.04 4.51
N THR A 113 -15.29 12.08 5.60
CA THR A 113 -14.72 12.29 6.94
C THR A 113 -13.87 11.11 7.40
N ILE A 114 -14.31 9.87 7.16
CA ILE A 114 -13.51 8.67 7.48
C ILE A 114 -12.23 8.65 6.64
N MET A 115 -12.30 8.99 5.35
CA MET A 115 -11.13 9.05 4.48
C MET A 115 -10.13 10.09 4.96
N SER A 116 -10.59 11.31 5.27
CA SER A 116 -9.76 12.37 5.86
C SER A 116 -9.13 11.93 7.18
N ALA A 117 -9.88 11.22 8.04
CA ALA A 117 -9.34 10.70 9.30
C ALA A 117 -8.23 9.65 9.09
N ILE A 118 -8.39 8.78 8.09
CA ILE A 118 -7.36 7.79 7.73
C ILE A 118 -6.11 8.50 7.18
N GLU A 119 -6.28 9.53 6.38
CA GLU A 119 -5.18 10.33 5.84
C GLU A 119 -4.37 11.05 6.92
N GLN A 120 -5.01 11.45 8.01
CA GLN A 120 -4.35 12.08 9.15
C GLN A 120 -3.56 11.11 10.05
N LEU A 121 -3.68 9.80 9.81
CA LEU A 121 -2.86 8.82 10.52
C LEU A 121 -1.38 8.95 10.11
N PRO A 122 -0.44 8.80 11.06
CA PRO A 122 0.97 8.60 10.71
C PRO A 122 1.16 7.39 9.80
N ASP A 123 2.10 7.46 8.87
CA ASP A 123 2.29 6.48 7.80
C ASP A 123 2.27 5.02 8.27
N GLY A 124 3.07 4.68 9.29
CA GLY A 124 3.11 3.30 9.79
C GLY A 124 1.81 2.83 10.49
N GLN A 125 0.97 3.76 10.99
CA GLN A 125 -0.35 3.43 11.56
C GLN A 125 -1.37 3.24 10.45
N ARG A 126 -1.35 4.13 9.45
CA ARG A 126 -2.21 4.08 8.27
C ARG A 126 -1.98 2.78 7.50
N GLU A 127 -0.73 2.43 7.26
CA GLU A 127 -0.32 1.23 6.54
C GLU A 127 -0.86 -0.05 7.19
N VAL A 128 -0.63 -0.22 8.49
CA VAL A 128 -1.15 -1.37 9.25
C VAL A 128 -2.67 -1.40 9.22
N PHE A 129 -3.33 -0.23 9.35
CA PHE A 129 -4.78 -0.12 9.31
C PHE A 129 -5.34 -0.56 7.94
N LEU A 130 -4.78 -0.05 6.84
CA LEU A 130 -5.20 -0.38 5.48
C LEU A 130 -4.99 -1.86 5.16
N LEU A 131 -3.82 -2.41 5.46
CA LEU A 131 -3.52 -3.82 5.25
C LEU A 131 -4.48 -4.75 6.01
N ASN A 132 -4.86 -4.38 7.24
CA ASN A 132 -5.77 -5.20 8.02
C ASN A 132 -7.23 -5.01 7.61
N ARG A 133 -7.72 -3.78 7.45
CA ARG A 133 -9.15 -3.49 7.23
C ARG A 133 -9.58 -3.65 5.78
N ILE A 134 -8.76 -3.22 4.83
CA ILE A 134 -9.05 -3.29 3.40
C ILE A 134 -8.56 -4.63 2.83
N GLU A 135 -7.31 -4.97 3.08
CA GLU A 135 -6.68 -6.16 2.52
C GLU A 135 -6.93 -7.44 3.33
N LYS A 136 -7.62 -7.31 4.46
CA LYS A 136 -7.98 -8.45 5.36
C LYS A 136 -6.80 -9.29 5.82
N LYS A 137 -5.61 -8.70 5.89
CA LYS A 137 -4.39 -9.35 6.36
C LYS A 137 -4.41 -9.52 7.87
N THR A 138 -3.92 -10.67 8.35
CA THR A 138 -3.66 -10.92 9.77
C THR A 138 -2.46 -10.12 10.26
N TYR A 139 -2.34 -9.91 11.56
CA TYR A 139 -1.18 -9.19 12.13
C TYR A 139 0.15 -9.90 11.87
N ALA A 140 0.14 -11.24 11.79
CA ALA A 140 1.32 -12.01 11.45
C ALA A 140 1.76 -11.76 10.00
N GLU A 141 0.81 -11.80 9.04
CA GLU A 141 1.10 -11.48 7.64
C GLU A 141 1.59 -10.04 7.46
N ILE A 142 0.97 -9.09 8.18
CA ILE A 142 1.40 -7.67 8.14
C ILE A 142 2.81 -7.52 8.71
N ALA A 143 3.12 -8.22 9.80
CA ALA A 143 4.43 -8.20 10.41
C ALA A 143 5.51 -8.71 9.44
N ASP A 144 5.24 -9.81 8.74
CA ASP A 144 6.12 -10.36 7.71
C ASP A 144 6.26 -9.41 6.50
N MET A 145 5.14 -8.84 6.02
CA MET A 145 5.15 -7.90 4.89
C MET A 145 5.93 -6.62 5.17
N LEU A 146 5.85 -6.11 6.40
CA LEU A 146 6.49 -4.85 6.82
C LEU A 146 7.85 -5.05 7.49
N GLU A 147 8.31 -6.30 7.62
CA GLU A 147 9.56 -6.68 8.29
C GLU A 147 9.65 -6.12 9.72
N VAL A 148 8.54 -6.18 10.46
CA VAL A 148 8.43 -5.72 11.86
C VAL A 148 7.89 -6.84 12.75
N SER A 149 8.00 -6.70 14.07
CA SER A 149 7.39 -7.65 14.99
C SER A 149 5.86 -7.54 15.03
N VAL A 150 5.16 -8.63 15.33
CA VAL A 150 3.70 -8.64 15.54
C VAL A 150 3.29 -7.63 16.62
N LYS A 151 4.07 -7.51 17.70
CA LYS A 151 3.85 -6.50 18.75
C LYS A 151 3.91 -5.06 18.21
N ALA A 152 4.78 -4.80 17.23
CA ALA A 152 4.83 -3.49 16.59
C ALA A 152 3.59 -3.22 15.75
N VAL A 153 3.07 -4.23 15.04
CA VAL A 153 1.80 -4.16 14.30
C VAL A 153 0.63 -3.87 15.26
N GLU A 154 0.51 -4.62 16.35
CA GLU A 154 -0.52 -4.43 17.37
C GLU A 154 -0.48 -3.01 17.94
N LYS A 155 0.70 -2.52 18.32
CA LYS A 155 0.87 -1.16 18.85
C LYS A 155 0.49 -0.08 17.83
N ARG A 156 0.86 -0.26 16.55
CA ARG A 156 0.50 0.66 15.46
C ARG A 156 -1.01 0.65 15.23
N MET A 157 -1.64 -0.53 15.17
CA MET A 157 -3.09 -0.68 15.03
C MET A 157 -3.85 -0.05 16.20
N HIS A 158 -3.44 -0.33 17.43
CA HIS A 158 -4.06 0.28 18.62
C HIS A 158 -4.03 1.82 18.54
N LYS A 159 -2.89 2.41 18.22
CA LYS A 159 -2.75 3.86 18.07
C LYS A 159 -3.61 4.42 16.93
N ALA A 160 -3.70 3.71 15.80
CA ALA A 160 -4.57 4.09 14.69
C ALA A 160 -6.03 4.13 15.12
N LEU A 161 -6.51 3.06 15.77
CA LEU A 161 -7.90 2.98 16.24
C LEU A 161 -8.22 4.04 17.30
N VAL A 162 -7.30 4.36 18.20
CA VAL A 162 -7.49 5.44 19.19
C VAL A 162 -7.66 6.79 18.50
N LYS A 163 -6.84 7.10 17.48
CA LYS A 163 -6.98 8.35 16.73
C LYS A 163 -8.27 8.42 15.94
N LEU A 164 -8.60 7.36 15.19
CA LEU A 164 -9.84 7.31 14.41
C LEU A 164 -11.08 7.45 15.29
N ARG A 165 -11.11 6.80 16.47
CA ARG A 165 -12.23 6.94 17.41
C ARG A 165 -12.40 8.36 17.96
N LYS A 166 -11.32 9.12 18.12
CA LYS A 166 -11.43 10.54 18.53
C LYS A 166 -12.12 11.35 17.43
N ILE A 167 -11.64 11.23 16.20
CA ILE A 167 -12.18 11.97 15.05
C ILE A 167 -13.66 11.59 14.81
N CYS A 168 -14.00 10.30 14.86
CA CYS A 168 -15.38 9.85 14.68
C CYS A 168 -16.33 10.14 15.86
N LYS A 169 -15.84 10.60 17.02
CA LYS A 169 -16.69 11.03 18.14
C LYS A 169 -16.95 12.54 18.16
N GLU A 170 -16.19 13.29 17.40
CA GLU A 170 -16.35 14.73 17.23
C GLU A 170 -17.35 15.10 16.11
N ILE A 171 -17.95 14.08 15.48
CA ILE A 171 -19.00 14.16 14.47
C ILE A 171 -20.33 13.67 15.05
#